data_63dab787f641489aba38c3565f92749e
#
_entry.id   63dab787f641489aba38c3565f92749e
#
_cell.length_a   1.000
_cell.length_b   1.000
_cell.length_c   1.000
_cell.angle_alpha   90.00
_cell.angle_beta   90.00
_cell.angle_gamma   90.00
#
_symmetry.space_group_name_H-M   'P 1'
#
loop_
_entity.id
_entity.type
_entity.pdbx_description
1 polymer ?
#
loop_
_entity_poly.entity_id
_entity_poly.type
_entity_poly.pdbx_seq_one_letter_code
_entity_poly.pdbx_strand_id
1 'polypeptide(L)'
;DLAGATPDDYATLAQRLQTELGGLHGLLQCAADFAGLTPAELAAPADFARTLHVNLTARAWLTQACLPLLRQQHDAAVVFVVDDPARVGQAYWGAYGAAQHAQRGLIASLHHETAAGPVRVSGLQPGPMRTALRARAFTHHEDSDAVDAVRYAPACVSVLSAAGATHRGAIWSPSV
;
A
#
# COMPACT_ATOMS: atom_id res chain seq x y z
N ASP A 1 -3.62 -13.35 5.58
CA ASP A 1 -2.69 -13.40 4.45
C ASP A 1 -3.38 -12.86 3.20
N LEU A 2 -2.84 -11.79 2.58
CA LEU A 2 -3.45 -11.17 1.40
C LEU A 2 -3.42 -12.09 0.16
N ALA A 3 -2.46 -13.01 0.09
CA ALA A 3 -2.32 -13.88 -1.09
C ALA A 3 -3.45 -14.91 -1.23
N GLY A 4 -4.07 -15.31 -0.13
CA GLY A 4 -5.11 -16.31 -0.11
C GLY A 4 -6.48 -15.81 0.37
N ALA A 5 -6.58 -14.57 0.82
CA ALA A 5 -7.83 -14.03 1.33
C ALA A 5 -8.81 -13.72 0.19
N THR A 6 -10.07 -14.08 0.42
CA THR A 6 -11.20 -13.82 -0.47
C THR A 6 -11.92 -12.51 -0.08
N PRO A 7 -12.81 -11.98 -0.91
CA PRO A 7 -13.65 -10.83 -0.52
C PRO A 7 -14.45 -11.09 0.77
N ASP A 8 -14.91 -12.32 0.98
CA ASP A 8 -15.68 -12.71 2.19
C ASP A 8 -14.80 -12.68 3.45
N ASP A 9 -13.51 -13.03 3.33
CA ASP A 9 -12.57 -12.93 4.46
C ASP A 9 -12.39 -11.48 4.88
N TYR A 10 -12.32 -10.53 3.93
CA TYR A 10 -12.23 -9.10 4.24
C TYR A 10 -13.53 -8.55 4.82
N ALA A 11 -14.70 -9.00 4.34
CA ALA A 11 -15.98 -8.64 4.94
C ALA A 11 -16.08 -9.14 6.38
N THR A 12 -15.66 -10.37 6.65
CA THR A 12 -15.57 -10.95 7.99
C THR A 12 -14.61 -10.17 8.88
N LEU A 13 -13.44 -9.78 8.36
CA LEU A 13 -12.49 -8.93 9.09
C LEU A 13 -13.10 -7.59 9.47
N ALA A 14 -13.77 -6.91 8.53
CA ALA A 14 -14.43 -5.63 8.79
C ALA A 14 -15.50 -5.76 9.89
N GLN A 15 -16.28 -6.83 9.85
CA GLN A 15 -17.32 -7.13 10.87
C GLN A 15 -16.70 -7.35 12.25
N ARG A 16 -15.56 -8.06 12.32
CA ARG A 16 -14.81 -8.25 13.57
C ARG A 16 -14.24 -6.94 14.09
N LEU A 17 -13.67 -6.09 13.24
CA LEU A 17 -13.17 -4.77 13.63
C LEU A 17 -14.29 -3.92 14.24
N GLN A 18 -15.48 -3.93 13.65
CA GLN A 18 -16.64 -3.23 14.20
C GLN A 18 -17.03 -3.78 15.59
N THR A 19 -17.05 -5.09 15.74
CA THR A 19 -17.50 -5.73 16.99
C THR A 19 -16.48 -5.57 18.12
N GLU A 20 -15.17 -5.74 17.80
CA GLU A 20 -14.10 -5.78 18.80
C GLU A 20 -13.57 -4.38 19.16
N LEU A 21 -13.56 -3.45 18.19
CA LEU A 21 -12.98 -2.12 18.35
C LEU A 21 -14.01 -0.98 18.32
N GLY A 22 -15.25 -1.26 17.93
CA GLY A 22 -16.30 -0.26 17.82
C GLY A 22 -16.20 0.66 16.61
N GLY A 23 -15.14 0.54 15.80
CA GLY A 23 -14.92 1.36 14.60
C GLY A 23 -13.49 1.31 14.08
N LEU A 24 -13.25 1.98 12.96
CA LEU A 24 -11.94 2.04 12.30
C LEU A 24 -11.65 3.48 11.87
N HIS A 25 -10.52 4.06 12.32
CA HIS A 25 -10.11 5.43 12.00
C HIS A 25 -8.98 5.48 10.98
N GLY A 26 -8.23 4.39 10.81
CA GLY A 26 -7.11 4.36 9.88
C GLY A 26 -6.83 2.99 9.33
N LEU A 27 -6.46 2.94 8.05
CA LEU A 27 -6.00 1.74 7.36
C LEU A 27 -4.69 2.05 6.64
N LEU A 28 -3.58 1.47 7.13
CA LEU A 28 -2.27 1.57 6.50
C LEU A 28 -1.94 0.26 5.79
N GLN A 29 -1.79 0.32 4.48
CA GLN A 29 -1.53 -0.84 3.64
C GLN A 29 -0.04 -0.95 3.29
N CYS A 30 0.72 -1.71 4.09
CA CYS A 30 2.16 -1.91 3.93
C CYS A 30 2.54 -3.24 3.27
N ALA A 31 1.62 -4.22 3.28
CA ALA A 31 1.94 -5.55 2.77
C ALA A 31 2.29 -5.51 1.27
N ALA A 32 3.34 -6.21 0.87
CA ALA A 32 3.75 -6.30 -0.51
C ALA A 32 4.34 -7.68 -0.83
N ASP A 33 4.19 -8.09 -2.07
CA ASP A 33 4.81 -9.29 -2.65
C ASP A 33 5.67 -8.91 -3.85
N PHE A 34 6.88 -9.47 -3.91
CA PHE A 34 7.81 -9.27 -5.00
C PHE A 34 8.67 -10.53 -5.17
N ALA A 35 8.60 -11.19 -6.30
CA ALA A 35 9.32 -12.43 -6.56
C ALA A 35 10.83 -12.22 -6.80
N GLY A 36 11.23 -11.03 -7.23
CA GLY A 36 12.59 -10.66 -7.62
C GLY A 36 12.62 -10.05 -9.02
N LEU A 37 13.76 -9.44 -9.36
CA LEU A 37 13.99 -8.91 -10.71
C LEU A 37 14.06 -10.05 -11.70
N THR A 38 13.17 -10.06 -12.71
CA THR A 38 13.03 -11.18 -13.64
C THR A 38 12.79 -10.67 -15.05
N PRO A 39 13.52 -11.14 -16.06
CA PRO A 39 13.20 -10.87 -17.47
C PRO A 39 11.77 -11.28 -17.80
N ALA A 40 11.09 -10.52 -18.65
CA ALA A 40 9.67 -10.74 -18.94
C ALA A 40 9.39 -12.14 -19.51
N GLU A 41 10.29 -12.66 -20.34
CA GLU A 41 10.19 -14.00 -20.94
C GLU A 41 10.39 -15.17 -19.95
N LEU A 42 10.97 -14.88 -18.76
CA LEU A 42 11.22 -15.87 -17.70
C LEU A 42 10.24 -15.72 -16.52
N ALA A 43 9.40 -14.72 -16.54
CA ALA A 43 8.45 -14.48 -15.47
C ALA A 43 7.36 -15.58 -15.43
N ALA A 44 7.29 -16.33 -14.33
CA ALA A 44 6.25 -17.34 -14.16
C ALA A 44 4.86 -16.67 -14.10
N PRO A 45 3.88 -17.12 -14.92
CA PRO A 45 2.53 -16.53 -14.92
C PRO A 45 1.85 -16.53 -13.54
N ALA A 46 2.08 -17.57 -12.75
CA ALA A 46 1.53 -17.69 -11.40
C ALA A 46 2.09 -16.62 -10.46
N ASP A 47 3.40 -16.35 -10.50
CA ASP A 47 4.04 -15.32 -9.69
C ASP A 47 3.60 -13.93 -10.14
N PHE A 48 3.44 -13.72 -11.45
CA PHE A 48 2.91 -12.48 -12.00
C PHE A 48 1.49 -12.19 -11.48
N ALA A 49 0.59 -13.17 -11.57
CA ALA A 49 -0.79 -13.05 -11.09
C ALA A 49 -0.84 -12.83 -9.57
N ARG A 50 -0.05 -13.58 -8.80
CA ARG A 50 0.04 -13.44 -7.35
C ARG A 50 0.54 -12.05 -6.94
N THR A 51 1.59 -11.56 -7.58
CA THR A 51 2.15 -10.23 -7.30
C THR A 51 1.13 -9.12 -7.59
N LEU A 52 0.40 -9.18 -8.70
CA LEU A 52 -0.70 -8.26 -8.99
C LEU A 52 -1.82 -8.38 -7.96
N HIS A 53 -2.18 -9.61 -7.58
CA HIS A 53 -3.22 -9.84 -6.58
C HIS A 53 -2.86 -9.19 -5.24
N VAL A 54 -1.71 -9.53 -4.66
CA VAL A 54 -1.29 -9.04 -3.34
C VAL A 54 -1.11 -7.52 -3.33
N ASN A 55 -0.45 -6.97 -4.37
CA ASN A 55 -0.09 -5.55 -4.37
C ASN A 55 -1.20 -4.62 -4.87
N LEU A 56 -2.25 -5.13 -5.51
CA LEU A 56 -3.31 -4.29 -6.05
C LEU A 56 -4.70 -4.80 -5.65
N THR A 57 -5.11 -6.00 -6.11
CA THR A 57 -6.49 -6.48 -5.97
C THR A 57 -6.89 -6.68 -4.51
N ALA A 58 -6.04 -7.36 -3.73
CA ALA A 58 -6.29 -7.61 -2.31
C ALA A 58 -6.35 -6.31 -1.50
N ARG A 59 -5.51 -5.32 -1.83
CA ARG A 59 -5.56 -3.99 -1.20
C ARG A 59 -6.86 -3.25 -1.55
N ALA A 60 -7.33 -3.35 -2.78
CA ALA A 60 -8.61 -2.77 -3.18
C ALA A 60 -9.78 -3.41 -2.44
N TRP A 61 -9.81 -4.76 -2.36
CA TRP A 61 -10.85 -5.49 -1.62
C TRP A 61 -10.85 -5.17 -0.13
N LEU A 62 -9.69 -5.12 0.51
CA LEU A 62 -9.57 -4.73 1.92
C LEU A 62 -10.08 -3.30 2.14
N THR A 63 -9.72 -2.38 1.25
CA THR A 63 -10.23 -1.00 1.31
C THR A 63 -11.75 -0.99 1.17
N GLN A 64 -12.28 -1.68 0.17
CA GLN A 64 -13.74 -1.78 -0.07
C GLN A 64 -14.48 -2.29 1.18
N ALA A 65 -13.98 -3.34 1.83
CA ALA A 65 -14.59 -3.89 3.03
C ALA A 65 -14.52 -2.92 4.24
N CYS A 66 -13.44 -2.15 4.36
CA CYS A 66 -13.24 -1.23 5.49
C CYS A 66 -13.89 0.16 5.29
N LEU A 67 -14.16 0.57 4.05
CA LEU A 67 -14.72 1.92 3.76
C LEU A 67 -16.00 2.25 4.54
N PRO A 68 -16.98 1.35 4.71
CA PRO A 68 -18.18 1.65 5.50
C PRO A 68 -17.88 2.02 6.95
N LEU A 69 -16.90 1.37 7.58
CA LEU A 69 -16.47 1.67 8.97
C LEU A 69 -15.74 3.01 9.06
N LEU A 70 -14.86 3.27 8.10
CA LEU A 70 -14.10 4.53 8.02
C LEU A 70 -15.04 5.72 7.80
N ARG A 71 -16.10 5.57 7.01
CA ARG A 71 -17.10 6.62 6.76
C ARG A 71 -17.96 6.98 7.97
N GLN A 72 -18.00 6.13 8.98
CA GLN A 72 -18.72 6.40 10.24
C GLN A 72 -17.94 7.33 11.19
N GLN A 73 -16.66 7.55 10.93
CA GLN A 73 -15.81 8.42 11.75
C GLN A 73 -15.88 9.86 11.25
N HIS A 74 -15.55 10.85 12.09
CA HIS A 74 -15.47 12.24 11.63
C HIS A 74 -14.15 12.55 10.93
N ASP A 75 -13.10 11.79 11.14
CA ASP A 75 -11.83 11.84 10.44
C ASP A 75 -11.27 10.43 10.35
N ALA A 76 -11.02 9.97 9.15
CA ALA A 76 -10.44 8.66 8.91
C ALA A 76 -9.45 8.72 7.74
N ALA A 77 -8.49 7.78 7.71
CA ALA A 77 -7.46 7.75 6.69
C ALA A 77 -7.27 6.35 6.09
N VAL A 78 -7.16 6.29 4.77
CA VAL A 78 -6.64 5.14 4.03
C VAL A 78 -5.32 5.53 3.38
N VAL A 79 -4.26 4.82 3.73
CA VAL A 79 -2.91 5.12 3.25
C VAL A 79 -2.33 3.89 2.57
N PHE A 80 -1.92 4.05 1.33
CA PHE A 80 -1.22 3.03 0.56
C PHE A 80 0.27 3.32 0.58
N VAL A 81 1.06 2.40 1.11
CA VAL A 81 2.52 2.46 0.96
C VAL A 81 2.86 2.02 -0.46
N VAL A 82 3.50 2.92 -1.20
CA VAL A 82 3.86 2.74 -2.61
C VAL A 82 5.36 2.92 -2.82
N ASP A 83 5.88 2.37 -3.90
CA ASP A 83 7.28 2.51 -4.28
C ASP A 83 7.50 3.68 -5.27
N ASP A 84 8.76 4.03 -5.49
CA ASP A 84 9.18 5.06 -6.45
C ASP A 84 8.90 4.59 -7.89
N PRO A 85 8.00 5.26 -8.64
CA PRO A 85 7.64 4.86 -9.99
C PRO A 85 8.81 4.91 -10.97
N ALA A 86 9.77 5.82 -10.77
CA ALA A 86 10.93 5.92 -11.63
C ALA A 86 11.85 4.69 -11.49
N ARG A 87 11.92 4.11 -10.28
CA ARG A 87 12.67 2.89 -10.02
C ARG A 87 11.95 1.65 -10.54
N VAL A 88 10.70 1.46 -10.11
CA VAL A 88 9.96 0.23 -10.42
C VAL A 88 9.39 0.20 -11.84
N GLY A 89 9.49 1.30 -12.58
CA GLY A 89 9.22 1.37 -14.02
C GLY A 89 10.38 0.90 -14.90
N GLN A 90 11.54 0.57 -14.31
CA GLN A 90 12.69 0.08 -15.05
C GLN A 90 12.57 -1.40 -15.43
N ALA A 91 13.58 -1.90 -16.18
CA ALA A 91 13.62 -3.29 -16.60
C ALA A 91 13.56 -4.27 -15.41
N TYR A 92 12.92 -5.39 -15.62
CA TYR A 92 12.84 -6.56 -14.71
C TYR A 92 11.90 -6.44 -13.51
N TRP A 93 11.27 -5.29 -13.28
CA TRP A 93 10.30 -5.13 -12.18
C TRP A 93 8.92 -5.75 -12.43
N GLY A 94 8.58 -6.04 -13.68
CA GLY A 94 7.42 -6.82 -14.11
C GLY A 94 6.11 -6.46 -13.39
N ALA A 95 5.47 -7.48 -12.83
CA ALA A 95 4.18 -7.35 -12.14
C ALA A 95 4.23 -6.39 -10.94
N TYR A 96 5.35 -6.34 -10.22
CA TYR A 96 5.50 -5.42 -9.08
C TYR A 96 5.45 -3.96 -9.54
N GLY A 97 6.23 -3.61 -10.56
CA GLY A 97 6.21 -2.27 -11.15
C GLY A 97 4.83 -1.89 -11.68
N ALA A 98 4.18 -2.81 -12.41
CA ALA A 98 2.82 -2.60 -12.90
C ALA A 98 1.82 -2.34 -11.77
N ALA A 99 1.87 -3.14 -10.69
CA ALA A 99 1.00 -2.96 -9.53
C ALA A 99 1.24 -1.63 -8.82
N GLN A 100 2.51 -1.21 -8.66
CA GLN A 100 2.84 0.07 -8.02
C GLN A 100 2.33 1.28 -8.82
N HIS A 101 2.37 1.22 -10.15
CA HIS A 101 1.76 2.25 -11.00
C HIS A 101 0.23 2.22 -10.92
N ALA A 102 -0.39 1.04 -10.94
CA ALA A 102 -1.84 0.89 -10.83
C ALA A 102 -2.38 1.40 -9.49
N GLN A 103 -1.65 1.22 -8.39
CA GLN A 103 -2.03 1.75 -7.07
C GLN A 103 -2.16 3.28 -7.08
N ARG A 104 -1.35 4.00 -7.86
CA ARG A 104 -1.48 5.46 -7.98
C ARG A 104 -2.82 5.86 -8.59
N GLY A 105 -3.28 5.11 -9.60
CA GLY A 105 -4.61 5.28 -10.17
C GLY A 105 -5.73 4.95 -9.18
N LEU A 106 -5.57 3.87 -8.42
CA LEU A 106 -6.53 3.49 -7.38
C LEU A 106 -6.63 4.55 -6.28
N ILE A 107 -5.51 5.10 -5.80
CA ILE A 107 -5.47 6.19 -4.82
C ILE A 107 -6.24 7.41 -5.33
N ALA A 108 -6.00 7.81 -6.58
CA ALA A 108 -6.67 8.96 -7.20
C ALA A 108 -8.18 8.72 -7.31
N SER A 109 -8.61 7.55 -7.79
CA SER A 109 -10.03 7.20 -7.89
C SER A 109 -10.72 7.23 -6.53
N LEU A 110 -10.16 6.53 -5.53
CA LEU A 110 -10.71 6.49 -4.17
C LEU A 110 -10.73 7.88 -3.51
N HIS A 111 -9.71 8.72 -3.77
CA HIS A 111 -9.71 10.10 -3.30
C HIS A 111 -10.91 10.87 -3.82
N HIS A 112 -11.19 10.80 -5.13
CA HIS A 112 -12.33 11.48 -5.73
C HIS A 112 -13.67 10.96 -5.20
N GLU A 113 -13.79 9.64 -5.00
CA GLU A 113 -15.00 9.02 -4.43
C GLU A 113 -15.26 9.42 -2.97
N THR A 114 -14.22 9.76 -2.22
CA THR A 114 -14.31 10.11 -0.79
C THR A 114 -14.16 11.61 -0.54
N ALA A 115 -14.04 12.43 -1.58
CA ALA A 115 -13.70 13.85 -1.47
C ALA A 115 -14.66 14.66 -0.59
N ALA A 116 -15.96 14.36 -0.65
CA ALA A 116 -17.00 15.05 0.13
C ALA A 116 -17.20 14.48 1.55
N GLY A 117 -16.46 13.41 1.92
CA GLY A 117 -16.66 12.70 3.19
C GLY A 117 -15.46 12.81 4.13
N PRO A 118 -15.54 12.14 5.28
CA PRO A 118 -14.50 12.18 6.30
C PRO A 118 -13.27 11.36 5.99
N VAL A 119 -13.33 10.48 4.98
CA VAL A 119 -12.24 9.56 4.65
C VAL A 119 -11.21 10.26 3.77
N ARG A 120 -9.99 10.36 4.27
CA ARG A 120 -8.83 10.83 3.50
C ARG A 120 -8.12 9.64 2.86
N VAL A 121 -7.91 9.69 1.56
CA VAL A 121 -7.11 8.70 0.84
C VAL A 121 -5.83 9.35 0.36
N SER A 122 -4.69 8.71 0.62
CA SER A 122 -3.36 9.18 0.21
C SER A 122 -2.39 8.03 -0.01
N GLY A 123 -1.28 8.32 -0.65
CA GLY A 123 -0.13 7.43 -0.74
C GLY A 123 0.99 7.89 0.17
N LEU A 124 1.77 6.95 0.68
CA LEU A 124 3.04 7.18 1.34
C LEU A 124 4.12 6.50 0.50
N GLN A 125 5.05 7.27 -0.02
CA GLN A 125 6.24 6.78 -0.72
C GLN A 125 7.44 6.98 0.20
N PRO A 126 7.75 6.01 1.06
CA PRO A 126 8.96 6.08 1.88
C PRO A 126 10.18 5.94 0.99
N GLY A 127 11.32 6.28 1.51
CA GLY A 127 12.59 6.03 0.83
C GLY A 127 13.03 4.57 0.91
N PRO A 128 14.28 4.29 0.52
CA PRO A 128 14.86 2.96 0.59
C PRO A 128 14.88 2.42 2.03
N MET A 129 14.33 1.22 2.22
CA MET A 129 14.28 0.54 3.53
C MET A 129 14.99 -0.81 3.49
N ARG A 130 15.74 -1.12 4.55
CA ARG A 130 16.29 -2.47 4.74
C ARG A 130 15.19 -3.46 5.05
N THR A 131 14.73 -4.17 4.03
CA THR A 131 13.66 -5.16 4.13
C THR A 131 14.00 -6.41 3.31
N ALA A 132 13.40 -7.53 3.66
CA ALA A 132 13.54 -8.76 2.88
C ALA A 132 13.02 -8.61 1.44
N LEU A 133 12.03 -7.73 1.21
CA LEU A 133 11.56 -7.44 -0.13
C LEU A 133 12.64 -6.71 -0.95
N ARG A 134 13.24 -5.66 -0.39
CA ARG A 134 14.29 -4.88 -1.06
C ARG A 134 15.53 -5.72 -1.36
N ALA A 135 15.90 -6.64 -0.47
CA ALA A 135 17.02 -7.56 -0.68
C ALA A 135 16.86 -8.47 -1.89
N ARG A 136 15.64 -8.67 -2.40
CA ARG A 136 15.40 -9.44 -3.64
C ARG A 136 15.75 -8.67 -4.91
N ALA A 137 15.83 -7.32 -4.83
CA ALA A 137 16.21 -6.47 -5.95
C ALA A 137 17.69 -6.04 -5.90
N PHE A 138 18.28 -5.95 -4.70
CA PHE A 138 19.60 -5.39 -4.46
C PHE A 138 20.51 -6.41 -3.77
N THR A 139 20.66 -7.60 -4.38
CA THR A 139 21.41 -8.73 -3.79
C THR A 139 22.92 -8.59 -3.81
N HIS A 140 23.48 -7.71 -4.66
CA HIS A 140 24.91 -7.65 -4.96
C HIS A 140 25.59 -6.32 -4.61
N HIS A 141 24.86 -5.34 -4.10
CA HIS A 141 25.39 -4.04 -3.76
C HIS A 141 25.14 -3.71 -2.28
N GLU A 142 26.12 -3.09 -1.63
CA GLU A 142 25.82 -2.35 -0.41
C GLU A 142 24.77 -1.29 -0.76
N ASP A 143 23.59 -1.47 -0.23
CA ASP A 143 22.48 -0.55 -0.41
C ASP A 143 22.65 0.58 0.63
N SER A 144 23.63 1.44 0.37
CA SER A 144 24.06 2.52 1.29
C SER A 144 22.93 3.48 1.62
N ASP A 145 21.97 3.63 0.70
CA ASP A 145 20.87 4.57 0.86
C ASP A 145 19.73 3.98 1.70
N ALA A 146 19.71 2.65 1.90
CA ALA A 146 18.66 2.01 2.67
C ALA A 146 18.87 2.24 4.17
N VAL A 147 17.83 2.76 4.81
CA VAL A 147 17.77 2.94 6.27
C VAL A 147 16.88 1.87 6.90
N ASP A 148 16.93 1.75 8.21
CA ASP A 148 16.03 0.87 8.94
C ASP A 148 14.57 1.33 8.75
N ALA A 149 13.67 0.39 8.49
CA ALA A 149 12.25 0.66 8.25
C ALA A 149 11.58 1.43 9.40
N VAL A 150 12.04 1.26 10.63
CA VAL A 150 11.53 1.98 11.81
C VAL A 150 11.68 3.50 11.68
N ARG A 151 12.66 3.98 10.90
CA ARG A 151 12.84 5.41 10.63
C ARG A 151 11.62 6.06 9.96
N TYR A 152 10.82 5.28 9.24
CA TYR A 152 9.59 5.75 8.59
C TYR A 152 8.33 5.63 9.45
N ALA A 153 8.41 5.05 10.66
CA ALA A 153 7.25 4.92 11.54
C ALA A 153 6.61 6.27 11.92
N PRO A 154 7.37 7.35 12.21
CA PRO A 154 6.77 8.67 12.44
C PRO A 154 5.98 9.19 11.24
N ALA A 155 6.43 8.94 10.02
CA ALA A 155 5.70 9.33 8.81
C ALA A 155 4.38 8.55 8.65
N CYS A 156 4.38 7.26 8.97
CA CYS A 156 3.17 6.43 8.98
C CYS A 156 2.15 6.97 9.99
N VAL A 157 2.58 7.32 11.19
CA VAL A 157 1.71 7.91 12.22
C VAL A 157 1.19 9.27 11.77
N SER A 158 2.05 10.12 11.23
CA SER A 158 1.68 11.47 10.76
C SER A 158 0.59 11.40 9.69
N VAL A 159 0.76 10.57 8.64
CA VAL A 159 -0.19 10.50 7.52
C VAL A 159 -1.54 9.90 7.93
N LEU A 160 -1.57 9.04 8.95
CA LEU A 160 -2.80 8.48 9.53
C LEU A 160 -3.52 9.47 10.46
N SER A 161 -2.80 10.36 11.13
CA SER A 161 -3.35 11.34 12.05
C SER A 161 -4.00 12.54 11.32
N ALA A 162 -4.61 13.46 12.07
CA ALA A 162 -5.17 14.70 11.54
C ALA A 162 -4.11 15.55 10.78
N ALA A 163 -2.83 15.48 11.15
CA ALA A 163 -1.74 16.14 10.43
C ALA A 163 -1.61 15.67 8.98
N GLY A 164 -2.03 14.44 8.67
CA GLY A 164 -2.05 13.89 7.32
C GLY A 164 -3.09 14.53 6.38
N ALA A 165 -3.96 15.42 6.87
CA ALA A 165 -4.95 16.11 6.04
C ALA A 165 -4.33 16.89 4.87
N THR A 166 -3.12 17.41 5.06
CA THR A 166 -2.35 18.13 4.01
C THR A 166 -1.94 17.24 2.85
N HIS A 167 -1.94 15.92 3.04
CA HIS A 167 -1.56 14.92 2.03
C HIS A 167 -2.76 14.23 1.37
N ARG A 168 -3.98 14.70 1.64
CA ARG A 168 -5.20 14.14 1.06
C ARG A 168 -5.14 14.16 -0.48
N GLY A 169 -5.33 13.02 -1.12
CA GLY A 169 -5.28 12.85 -2.58
C GLY A 169 -3.86 12.85 -3.17
N ALA A 170 -2.84 13.11 -2.37
CA ALA A 170 -1.45 13.13 -2.80
C ALA A 170 -0.69 11.86 -2.43
N ILE A 171 0.47 11.68 -3.06
CA ILE A 171 1.48 10.71 -2.63
C ILE A 171 2.61 11.52 -2.00
N TRP A 172 2.78 11.33 -0.71
CA TRP A 172 3.77 12.03 0.09
C TRP A 172 5.05 11.21 0.23
N SER A 173 6.20 11.89 0.00
CA SER A 173 7.54 11.32 0.22
C SER A 173 8.18 12.05 1.40
N PRO A 174 8.28 11.42 2.59
CA PRO A 174 8.91 12.03 3.74
C PRO A 174 10.42 12.09 3.58
N SER A 175 11.05 13.15 4.10
CA SER A 175 12.49 13.20 4.32
C SER A 175 12.82 12.50 5.64
N VAL A 176 13.80 11.58 5.65
CA VAL A 176 14.21 10.77 6.80
C VAL A 176 15.71 10.86 7.03
#